data_03cad9fd14cb4a3376f125c8157bd497
#
_entry.id   03cad9fd14cb4a3376f125c8157bd497
#
_cell.length_a   1.000
_cell.length_b   1.000
_cell.length_c   1.000
_cell.angle_alpha   90.00
_cell.angle_beta   90.00
_cell.angle_gamma   90.00
#
_symmetry.space_group_name_H-M   'P 1'
#
loop_
_entity.id
_entity.type
_entity.pdbx_description
1 polymer ?
#
loop_
_entity_poly.entity_id
_entity_poly.type
_entity_poly.pdbx_seq_one_letter_code
_entity_poly.pdbx_strand_id
1 'polypeptide(L)'
;MEEQTPIENAPEESKPPESSPPEKPAASKSKLLVGALLALVLVVGLYYVNRFWIAPAVKAQTKGDENHPLAPAFSLTDITGKPLKLSDYQAKVVALDFWATWCGPCRIEIPGFIELQKRYGAQGFTMIGISMDDSPEPVVDFYRELQMNYPVAVGNSRLGELYGGIPGLPTTFLIGRDGRVYAKHVGATDPAVFEAEVKQLLAVGPEAEAKSFHQAGRIYEDDKVELGDPAVVDSEVPGIDLTKLTKDQKETFKKKLESQQCTCGCNRNLLNCRQDDRSCSVSRKLAKDQLEAFLKEKGPGTGKDAGTNIK
;
A
#
# COMPACT_ATOMS: atom_id res chain seq x y z
N MET A 1 -41.72 -9.12 100.19
CA MET A 1 -40.79 -8.69 101.26
C MET A 1 -39.79 -7.91 100.54
N GLU A 2 -39.99 -6.70 100.64
CA GLU A 2 -39.24 -5.68 101.38
C GLU A 2 -38.02 -5.18 100.52
N GLU A 3 -37.71 -3.95 100.39
CA GLU A 3 -38.19 -2.75 101.06
C GLU A 3 -37.60 -1.57 100.31
N GLN A 4 -38.36 -0.53 100.22
CA GLN A 4 -38.02 0.86 99.94
C GLN A 4 -36.75 1.29 100.69
N THR A 5 -35.96 2.22 100.19
CA THR A 5 -36.22 3.66 100.16
C THR A 5 -34.91 4.38 99.86
N PRO A 6 -34.83 5.68 99.88
CA PRO A 6 -34.92 6.64 98.78
C PRO A 6 -33.76 7.64 98.77
N ILE A 7 -33.71 8.44 97.72
CA ILE A 7 -33.25 9.83 97.68
C ILE A 7 -31.75 10.10 97.94
N GLU A 8 -31.11 10.79 97.02
CA GLU A 8 -30.51 12.08 97.34
C GLU A 8 -30.20 12.92 96.13
N ASN A 9 -30.67 14.14 96.14
CA ASN A 9 -30.43 15.19 95.18
C ASN A 9 -28.91 15.52 95.08
N ALA A 10 -28.34 15.56 93.97
CA ALA A 10 -27.06 16.17 93.69
C ALA A 10 -27.19 17.24 92.58
N PRO A 11 -26.42 18.31 92.64
CA PRO A 11 -26.78 19.57 92.02
C PRO A 11 -26.52 19.61 90.49
N GLU A 12 -27.32 20.44 89.87
CA GLU A 12 -27.31 20.83 88.46
C GLU A 12 -25.94 21.39 88.03
N GLU A 13 -25.20 20.62 87.24
CA GLU A 13 -23.90 21.04 86.69
C GLU A 13 -24.16 21.87 85.41
N SER A 14 -23.82 23.15 85.50
CA SER A 14 -23.96 24.15 84.46
C SER A 14 -23.21 23.79 83.19
N LYS A 15 -24.00 23.60 82.12
CA LYS A 15 -23.52 23.39 80.73
C LYS A 15 -22.65 24.54 80.30
N PRO A 16 -21.39 24.28 79.79
CA PRO A 16 -20.54 25.35 79.26
C PRO A 16 -21.13 25.90 77.96
N PRO A 17 -20.89 27.12 77.55
CA PRO A 17 -21.47 27.74 76.38
C PRO A 17 -20.96 27.09 75.11
N GLU A 18 -21.88 26.79 74.28
CA GLU A 18 -21.68 26.25 72.95
C GLU A 18 -20.83 27.18 72.09
N SER A 19 -19.59 26.75 71.78
CA SER A 19 -18.69 27.51 70.93
C SER A 19 -19.23 27.51 69.49
N SER A 20 -19.56 28.67 68.98
CA SER A 20 -19.93 28.90 67.58
C SER A 20 -18.89 28.32 66.61
N PRO A 21 -19.35 27.68 65.52
CA PRO A 21 -18.42 27.12 64.54
C PRO A 21 -17.58 28.22 63.88
N PRO A 22 -16.31 27.92 63.51
CA PRO A 22 -15.44 28.89 62.92
C PRO A 22 -15.99 29.37 61.57
N GLU A 23 -16.16 30.66 61.46
CA GLU A 23 -16.56 31.35 60.25
C GLU A 23 -15.53 31.08 59.16
N LYS A 24 -15.96 30.38 58.08
CA LYS A 24 -15.09 30.13 56.91
C LYS A 24 -14.67 31.48 56.34
N PRO A 25 -13.35 31.70 56.12
CA PRO A 25 -12.89 32.95 55.55
C PRO A 25 -13.53 33.16 54.18
N ALA A 26 -14.26 34.22 54.00
CA ALA A 26 -14.85 34.66 52.75
C ALA A 26 -13.74 34.76 51.70
N ALA A 27 -13.78 33.87 50.70
CA ALA A 27 -12.83 33.87 49.61
C ALA A 27 -12.87 35.25 48.93
N SER A 28 -11.79 36.00 49.08
CA SER A 28 -11.67 37.33 48.52
C SER A 28 -11.96 37.32 47.05
N LYS A 29 -13.00 38.05 46.61
CA LYS A 29 -13.40 38.17 45.19
C LYS A 29 -12.22 38.52 44.27
N SER A 30 -11.17 39.15 44.78
CA SER A 30 -9.94 39.47 44.08
C SER A 30 -9.12 38.23 43.72
N LYS A 31 -9.04 37.21 44.60
CA LYS A 31 -8.33 35.94 44.30
C LYS A 31 -9.01 35.14 43.23
N LEU A 32 -10.35 35.15 43.18
CA LEU A 32 -11.15 34.50 42.11
C LEU A 32 -10.94 35.22 40.77
N LEU A 33 -10.93 36.55 40.76
CA LEU A 33 -10.68 37.33 39.53
C LEU A 33 -9.26 37.11 38.98
N VAL A 34 -8.26 37.08 39.85
CA VAL A 34 -6.86 36.78 39.43
C VAL A 34 -6.72 35.37 38.88
N GLY A 35 -7.36 34.37 39.53
CA GLY A 35 -7.36 33.00 39.04
C GLY A 35 -8.04 32.85 37.65
N ALA A 36 -9.16 33.55 37.44
CA ALA A 36 -9.86 33.57 36.17
C ALA A 36 -9.02 34.23 35.05
N LEU A 37 -8.32 35.32 35.39
CA LEU A 37 -7.46 36.04 34.45
C LEU A 37 -6.24 35.19 34.04
N LEU A 38 -5.62 34.48 34.98
CA LEU A 38 -4.52 33.57 34.72
C LEU A 38 -4.97 32.39 33.86
N ALA A 39 -6.14 31.81 34.12
CA ALA A 39 -6.72 30.75 33.29
C ALA A 39 -7.00 31.24 31.87
N LEU A 40 -7.53 32.44 31.69
CA LEU A 40 -7.76 33.04 30.36
C LEU A 40 -6.43 33.25 29.63
N VAL A 41 -5.40 33.76 30.28
CA VAL A 41 -4.07 33.96 29.70
C VAL A 41 -3.46 32.62 29.25
N LEU A 42 -3.63 31.54 30.06
CA LEU A 42 -3.17 30.20 29.69
C LEU A 42 -3.92 29.66 28.48
N VAL A 43 -5.24 29.79 28.45
CA VAL A 43 -6.06 29.33 27.31
C VAL A 43 -5.71 30.08 26.03
N VAL A 44 -5.57 31.40 26.11
CA VAL A 44 -5.16 32.25 25.00
C VAL A 44 -3.73 31.91 24.56
N GLY A 45 -2.81 31.72 25.51
CA GLY A 45 -1.43 31.30 25.21
C GLY A 45 -1.38 29.94 24.51
N LEU A 46 -2.11 28.95 25.02
CA LEU A 46 -2.24 27.61 24.38
C LEU A 46 -2.87 27.68 22.96
N TYR A 47 -3.90 28.57 22.81
CA TYR A 47 -4.50 28.80 21.50
C TYR A 47 -3.48 29.37 20.51
N TYR A 48 -2.68 30.39 20.91
CA TYR A 48 -1.65 30.97 20.04
C TYR A 48 -0.51 29.99 19.76
N VAL A 49 -0.05 29.22 20.76
CA VAL A 49 0.95 28.15 20.54
C VAL A 49 0.44 27.12 19.56
N ASN A 50 -0.78 26.66 19.75
CA ASN A 50 -1.39 25.70 18.81
C ASN A 50 -1.57 26.31 17.42
N ARG A 51 -2.06 27.56 17.33
CA ARG A 51 -2.39 28.21 16.04
C ARG A 51 -1.15 28.61 15.23
N PHE A 52 -0.07 29.04 15.90
CA PHE A 52 1.10 29.64 15.24
C PHE A 52 2.32 28.71 15.23
N TRP A 53 2.44 27.80 16.20
CA TRP A 53 3.60 26.90 16.30
C TRP A 53 3.28 25.44 15.96
N ILE A 54 2.23 24.88 16.53
CA ILE A 54 1.89 23.46 16.31
C ILE A 54 1.16 23.25 14.98
N ALA A 55 0.11 24.04 14.70
CA ALA A 55 -0.68 23.90 13.48
C ALA A 55 0.12 24.12 12.17
N PRO A 56 1.05 25.10 12.07
CA PRO A 56 1.92 25.22 10.90
C PRO A 56 2.92 24.08 10.78
N ALA A 57 3.49 23.59 11.89
CA ALA A 57 4.42 22.46 11.88
C ALA A 57 3.73 21.17 11.44
N VAL A 58 2.51 20.91 11.89
CA VAL A 58 1.69 19.77 11.44
C VAL A 58 1.32 19.92 9.96
N LYS A 59 0.94 21.13 9.50
CA LYS A 59 0.69 21.39 8.07
C LYS A 59 1.92 21.24 7.20
N ALA A 60 3.11 21.57 7.70
CA ALA A 60 4.36 21.39 6.95
C ALA A 60 4.72 19.90 6.77
N GLN A 61 4.36 19.04 7.74
CA GLN A 61 4.54 17.59 7.62
C GLN A 61 3.49 16.89 6.75
N THR A 62 2.38 17.57 6.41
CA THR A 62 1.33 17.03 5.54
C THR A 62 1.52 17.36 4.06
N LYS A 63 2.51 18.18 3.67
CA LYS A 63 2.95 18.25 2.29
C LYS A 63 3.63 16.94 1.98
N GLY A 64 3.00 16.11 1.13
CA GLY A 64 3.60 14.88 0.66
C GLY A 64 5.03 15.15 0.22
N ASP A 65 5.96 14.29 0.63
CA ASP A 65 7.37 14.44 0.31
C ASP A 65 7.54 14.38 -1.22
N GLU A 66 7.84 15.51 -1.85
CA GLU A 66 8.03 15.60 -3.31
C GLU A 66 9.19 14.71 -3.79
N ASN A 67 10.03 14.19 -2.90
CA ASN A 67 11.10 13.26 -3.21
C ASN A 67 10.61 11.82 -3.47
N HIS A 68 9.37 11.48 -3.07
CA HIS A 68 8.80 10.16 -3.31
C HIS A 68 8.03 10.11 -4.64
N PRO A 69 8.24 9.10 -5.49
CA PRO A 69 7.54 8.99 -6.76
C PRO A 69 6.05 8.73 -6.55
N LEU A 70 5.22 9.24 -7.46
CA LEU A 70 3.81 8.86 -7.51
C LEU A 70 3.67 7.38 -7.87
N ALA A 71 2.76 6.68 -7.18
CA ALA A 71 2.42 5.31 -7.52
C ALA A 71 1.77 5.24 -8.91
N PRO A 72 2.22 4.33 -9.79
CA PRO A 72 1.59 4.13 -11.08
C PRO A 72 0.12 3.73 -10.91
N ALA A 73 -0.77 4.41 -11.66
CA ALA A 73 -2.17 4.07 -11.65
C ALA A 73 -2.43 2.76 -12.42
N PHE A 74 -3.40 1.99 -11.94
CA PHE A 74 -3.88 0.78 -12.61
C PHE A 74 -5.40 0.67 -12.50
N SER A 75 -5.97 -0.09 -13.41
CA SER A 75 -7.36 -0.53 -13.38
C SER A 75 -7.39 -2.02 -13.76
N LEU A 76 -7.86 -2.85 -12.86
CA LEU A 76 -7.96 -4.30 -12.98
C LEU A 76 -9.38 -4.74 -12.66
N THR A 77 -9.68 -6.00 -12.92
CA THR A 77 -10.85 -6.69 -12.37
C THR A 77 -10.40 -7.54 -11.19
N ASP A 78 -11.01 -7.40 -10.04
CA ASP A 78 -10.71 -8.23 -8.87
C ASP A 78 -11.26 -9.67 -9.07
N ILE A 79 -10.82 -10.58 -8.22
CA ILE A 79 -11.26 -11.99 -8.27
C ILE A 79 -12.76 -12.19 -8.02
N THR A 80 -13.49 -11.15 -7.61
CA THR A 80 -14.95 -11.14 -7.45
C THR A 80 -15.70 -10.58 -8.66
N GLY A 81 -14.96 -10.14 -9.70
CA GLY A 81 -15.49 -9.53 -10.91
C GLY A 81 -15.77 -8.04 -10.82
N LYS A 82 -15.30 -7.36 -9.76
CA LYS A 82 -15.49 -5.92 -9.56
C LYS A 82 -14.29 -5.14 -10.09
N PRO A 83 -14.50 -3.91 -10.60
CA PRO A 83 -13.40 -3.02 -10.93
C PRO A 83 -12.53 -2.73 -9.70
N LEU A 84 -11.22 -2.81 -9.85
CA LEU A 84 -10.21 -2.48 -8.85
C LEU A 84 -9.27 -1.44 -9.43
N LYS A 85 -9.45 -0.19 -9.04
CA LYS A 85 -8.63 0.95 -9.51
C LYS A 85 -7.89 1.55 -8.33
N LEU A 86 -6.59 1.83 -8.47
CA LEU A 86 -5.84 2.51 -7.42
C LEU A 86 -6.45 3.88 -7.07
N SER A 87 -7.04 4.57 -8.06
CA SER A 87 -7.74 5.84 -7.88
C SER A 87 -8.90 5.80 -6.89
N ASP A 88 -9.54 4.64 -6.67
CA ASP A 88 -10.67 4.49 -5.76
C ASP A 88 -10.22 4.50 -4.28
N TYR A 89 -8.92 4.45 -4.06
CA TYR A 89 -8.28 4.48 -2.74
C TYR A 89 -7.56 5.80 -2.45
N GLN A 90 -7.92 6.88 -3.15
CA GLN A 90 -7.40 8.22 -2.86
C GLN A 90 -7.64 8.60 -1.40
N ALA A 91 -6.70 9.35 -0.81
CA ALA A 91 -6.69 9.73 0.60
C ALA A 91 -6.63 8.56 1.61
N LYS A 92 -6.36 7.35 1.14
CA LYS A 92 -6.04 6.19 2.00
C LYS A 92 -4.55 5.88 1.97
N VAL A 93 -4.06 5.28 3.03
CA VAL A 93 -2.78 4.58 3.03
C VAL A 93 -3.01 3.21 2.40
N VAL A 94 -2.29 2.92 1.32
CA VAL A 94 -2.42 1.67 0.58
C VAL A 94 -1.15 0.85 0.71
N ALA A 95 -1.28 -0.41 1.10
CA ALA A 95 -0.25 -1.41 0.94
C ALA A 95 -0.59 -2.27 -0.28
N LEU A 96 0.20 -2.12 -1.34
CA LEU A 96 0.06 -2.86 -2.59
C LEU A 96 1.07 -4.00 -2.61
N ASP A 97 0.59 -5.23 -2.51
CA ASP A 97 1.41 -6.43 -2.40
C ASP A 97 1.36 -7.28 -3.66
N PHE A 98 2.51 -7.52 -4.25
CA PHE A 98 2.72 -8.49 -5.35
C PHE A 98 3.12 -9.83 -4.75
N TRP A 99 2.28 -10.83 -4.94
CA TRP A 99 2.39 -12.15 -4.32
C TRP A 99 1.97 -13.28 -5.27
N ALA A 100 2.04 -14.54 -4.83
CA ALA A 100 1.47 -15.67 -5.55
C ALA A 100 1.10 -16.81 -4.58
N THR A 101 0.19 -17.68 -4.99
CA THR A 101 -0.26 -18.82 -4.18
C THR A 101 0.83 -19.84 -3.90
N TRP A 102 1.76 -20.00 -4.82
CA TRP A 102 2.94 -20.89 -4.72
C TRP A 102 4.13 -20.25 -3.98
N CYS A 103 4.06 -18.98 -3.63
CA CYS A 103 5.13 -18.25 -2.93
C CYS A 103 5.10 -18.55 -1.42
N GLY A 104 6.04 -19.34 -0.92
CA GLY A 104 6.12 -19.72 0.49
C GLY A 104 6.17 -18.53 1.46
N PRO A 105 7.10 -17.58 1.31
CA PRO A 105 7.15 -16.38 2.15
C PRO A 105 5.86 -15.55 2.12
N CYS A 106 5.21 -15.42 0.96
CA CYS A 106 3.93 -14.70 0.84
C CYS A 106 2.84 -15.32 1.71
N ARG A 107 2.75 -16.65 1.71
CA ARG A 107 1.78 -17.40 2.53
C ARG A 107 1.97 -17.18 4.04
N ILE A 108 3.18 -16.85 4.46
CA ILE A 108 3.51 -16.55 5.87
C ILE A 108 3.06 -15.13 6.24
N GLU A 109 3.19 -14.15 5.34
CA GLU A 109 2.83 -12.74 5.60
C GLU A 109 1.32 -12.47 5.54
N ILE A 110 0.60 -13.11 4.62
CA ILE A 110 -0.81 -12.83 4.33
C ILE A 110 -1.70 -12.83 5.58
N PRO A 111 -1.58 -13.76 6.55
CA PRO A 111 -2.35 -13.69 7.80
C PRO A 111 -2.12 -12.38 8.58
N GLY A 112 -0.89 -11.87 8.60
CA GLY A 112 -0.57 -10.57 9.19
C GLY A 112 -1.25 -9.41 8.46
N PHE A 113 -1.30 -9.45 7.14
CA PHE A 113 -1.98 -8.44 6.32
C PHE A 113 -3.51 -8.43 6.54
N ILE A 114 -4.12 -9.60 6.71
CA ILE A 114 -5.53 -9.73 7.08
C ILE A 114 -5.81 -9.03 8.42
N GLU A 115 -4.94 -9.23 9.41
CA GLU A 115 -5.07 -8.57 10.72
C GLU A 115 -4.82 -7.06 10.64
N LEU A 116 -3.87 -6.59 9.82
CA LEU A 116 -3.65 -5.17 9.60
C LEU A 116 -4.85 -4.50 8.94
N GLN A 117 -5.42 -5.13 7.90
CA GLN A 117 -6.64 -4.65 7.26
C GLN A 117 -7.80 -4.53 8.26
N LYS A 118 -7.97 -5.51 9.13
CA LYS A 118 -9.00 -5.52 10.16
C LYS A 118 -8.80 -4.40 11.19
N ARG A 119 -7.56 -4.18 11.64
CA ARG A 119 -7.24 -3.17 12.67
C ARG A 119 -7.26 -1.74 12.14
N TYR A 120 -6.77 -1.52 10.94
CA TYR A 120 -6.54 -0.17 10.42
C TYR A 120 -7.46 0.23 9.27
N GLY A 121 -8.28 -0.69 8.73
CA GLY A 121 -9.18 -0.41 7.61
C GLY A 121 -10.13 0.76 7.88
N ALA A 122 -10.73 0.83 9.07
CA ALA A 122 -11.59 1.94 9.49
C ALA A 122 -10.82 3.28 9.68
N GLN A 123 -9.50 3.23 9.82
CA GLN A 123 -8.64 4.40 9.98
C GLN A 123 -8.10 4.93 8.64
N GLY A 124 -8.55 4.34 7.53
CA GLY A 124 -8.14 4.74 6.19
C GLY A 124 -6.93 3.99 5.64
N PHE A 125 -6.67 2.77 6.10
CA PHE A 125 -5.73 1.83 5.52
C PHE A 125 -6.42 0.87 4.56
N THR A 126 -5.73 0.42 3.53
CA THR A 126 -6.21 -0.65 2.66
C THR A 126 -5.03 -1.49 2.15
N MET A 127 -5.14 -2.82 2.35
CA MET A 127 -4.34 -3.78 1.60
C MET A 127 -4.95 -3.97 0.21
N ILE A 128 -4.09 -4.16 -0.80
CA ILE A 128 -4.47 -4.61 -2.15
C ILE A 128 -3.48 -5.70 -2.54
N GLY A 129 -3.97 -6.89 -2.87
CA GLY A 129 -3.16 -8.00 -3.33
C GLY A 129 -3.17 -8.08 -4.86
N ILE A 130 -2.00 -8.12 -5.47
CA ILE A 130 -1.81 -8.39 -6.90
C ILE A 130 -1.15 -9.75 -7.01
N SER A 131 -1.95 -10.76 -7.36
CA SER A 131 -1.43 -12.10 -7.58
C SER A 131 -0.66 -12.18 -8.90
N MET A 132 0.47 -12.83 -8.86
CA MET A 132 1.32 -13.13 -10.03
C MET A 132 1.14 -14.57 -10.48
N ASP A 133 0.04 -15.22 -10.08
CA ASP A 133 -0.37 -16.52 -10.62
C ASP A 133 -0.81 -16.39 -12.09
N ASP A 134 -0.68 -17.48 -12.83
CA ASP A 134 -1.02 -17.51 -14.27
C ASP A 134 -2.54 -17.51 -14.54
N SER A 135 -3.35 -17.85 -13.52
CA SER A 135 -4.81 -17.92 -13.63
C SER A 135 -5.51 -17.55 -12.31
N PRO A 136 -6.78 -17.13 -12.34
CA PRO A 136 -7.50 -16.71 -11.14
C PRO A 136 -7.94 -17.87 -10.23
N GLU A 137 -8.08 -19.09 -10.73
CA GLU A 137 -8.68 -20.20 -9.98
C GLU A 137 -7.93 -20.51 -8.68
N PRO A 138 -6.60 -20.74 -8.68
CA PRO A 138 -5.88 -20.99 -7.42
C PRO A 138 -5.93 -19.79 -6.47
N VAL A 139 -6.01 -18.57 -7.02
CA VAL A 139 -6.09 -17.34 -6.21
C VAL A 139 -7.44 -17.25 -5.49
N VAL A 140 -8.53 -17.57 -6.18
CA VAL A 140 -9.88 -17.60 -5.60
C VAL A 140 -9.99 -18.61 -4.47
N ASP A 141 -9.43 -19.81 -4.68
CA ASP A 141 -9.46 -20.87 -3.67
C ASP A 141 -8.64 -20.47 -2.44
N PHE A 142 -7.45 -19.94 -2.66
CA PHE A 142 -6.57 -19.45 -1.59
C PHE A 142 -7.19 -18.28 -0.82
N TYR A 143 -7.84 -17.33 -1.52
CA TYR A 143 -8.55 -16.21 -0.93
C TYR A 143 -9.65 -16.68 0.04
N ARG A 144 -10.42 -17.71 -0.37
CA ARG A 144 -11.48 -18.29 0.46
C ARG A 144 -10.91 -19.07 1.64
N GLU A 145 -9.87 -19.88 1.42
CA GLU A 145 -9.21 -20.67 2.45
C GLU A 145 -8.70 -19.79 3.60
N LEU A 146 -8.01 -18.69 3.28
CA LEU A 146 -7.48 -17.78 4.29
C LEU A 146 -8.47 -16.70 4.75
N GLN A 147 -9.69 -16.68 4.20
CA GLN A 147 -10.69 -15.64 4.50
C GLN A 147 -10.12 -14.22 4.34
N MET A 148 -9.41 -13.98 3.24
CA MET A 148 -8.79 -12.68 2.97
C MET A 148 -9.89 -11.60 2.92
N ASN A 149 -9.62 -10.45 3.54
CA ASN A 149 -10.59 -9.38 3.79
C ASN A 149 -10.26 -8.08 3.06
N TYR A 150 -9.48 -8.16 2.01
CA TYR A 150 -9.06 -7.05 1.16
C TYR A 150 -9.12 -7.44 -0.32
N PRO A 151 -9.20 -6.46 -1.25
CA PRO A 151 -9.30 -6.75 -2.66
C PRO A 151 -8.04 -7.43 -3.20
N VAL A 152 -8.26 -8.42 -4.06
CA VAL A 152 -7.21 -9.16 -4.76
C VAL A 152 -7.55 -9.22 -6.24
N ALA A 153 -6.57 -8.95 -7.10
CA ALA A 153 -6.66 -9.16 -8.54
C ALA A 153 -5.49 -9.99 -9.04
N VAL A 154 -5.67 -10.66 -10.17
CA VAL A 154 -4.56 -11.27 -10.89
C VAL A 154 -3.86 -10.19 -11.70
N GLY A 155 -2.56 -10.04 -11.46
CA GLY A 155 -1.72 -9.11 -12.18
C GLY A 155 -0.98 -9.78 -13.34
N ASN A 156 -0.03 -9.04 -13.90
CA ASN A 156 0.88 -9.56 -14.92
C ASN A 156 2.22 -8.85 -14.86
N SER A 157 3.18 -9.32 -15.64
CA SER A 157 4.54 -8.76 -15.69
C SER A 157 4.57 -7.27 -16.06
N ARG A 158 3.62 -6.80 -16.91
CA ARG A 158 3.55 -5.40 -17.33
C ARG A 158 3.18 -4.49 -16.16
N LEU A 159 2.24 -4.90 -15.30
CA LEU A 159 1.95 -4.17 -14.08
C LEU A 159 3.17 -4.11 -13.17
N GLY A 160 3.87 -5.23 -13.00
CA GLY A 160 5.14 -5.25 -12.24
C GLY A 160 6.19 -4.30 -12.81
N GLU A 161 6.31 -4.21 -14.15
CA GLU A 161 7.24 -3.28 -14.82
C GLU A 161 6.89 -1.82 -14.55
N LEU A 162 5.60 -1.44 -14.48
CA LEU A 162 5.19 -0.08 -14.11
C LEU A 162 5.68 0.31 -12.71
N TYR A 163 5.75 -0.65 -11.79
CA TYR A 163 6.27 -0.47 -10.43
C TYR A 163 7.80 -0.64 -10.33
N GLY A 164 8.51 -0.51 -11.46
CA GLY A 164 9.97 -0.57 -11.52
C GLY A 164 10.53 -2.00 -11.52
N GLY A 165 9.67 -2.97 -11.82
CA GLY A 165 9.98 -4.40 -11.80
C GLY A 165 9.76 -5.03 -10.43
N ILE A 166 9.36 -6.31 -10.45
CA ILE A 166 9.18 -7.14 -9.25
C ILE A 166 10.33 -8.15 -9.21
N PRO A 167 11.40 -7.88 -8.46
CA PRO A 167 12.61 -8.71 -8.47
C PRO A 167 12.41 -10.07 -7.78
N GLY A 168 11.38 -10.19 -6.97
CA GLY A 168 11.01 -11.40 -6.22
C GLY A 168 9.68 -11.21 -5.52
N LEU A 169 9.13 -12.31 -4.98
CA LEU A 169 7.89 -12.31 -4.22
C LEU A 169 8.15 -12.70 -2.76
N PRO A 170 7.45 -12.07 -1.81
CA PRO A 170 6.55 -10.93 -1.99
C PRO A 170 7.30 -9.64 -2.34
N THR A 171 6.64 -8.67 -2.97
CA THR A 171 7.10 -7.29 -3.06
C THR A 171 5.95 -6.36 -2.72
N THR A 172 6.09 -5.61 -1.63
CA THR A 172 5.04 -4.74 -1.11
C THR A 172 5.44 -3.28 -1.18
N PHE A 173 4.55 -2.44 -1.70
CA PHE A 173 4.70 -1.00 -1.76
C PHE A 173 3.78 -0.35 -0.74
N LEU A 174 4.31 0.55 0.09
CA LEU A 174 3.51 1.43 0.94
C LEU A 174 3.29 2.77 0.24
N ILE A 175 2.02 3.08 -0.01
CA ILE A 175 1.57 4.28 -0.70
C ILE A 175 0.85 5.17 0.30
N GLY A 176 1.29 6.40 0.42
CA GLY A 176 0.68 7.40 1.30
C GLY A 176 -0.66 7.93 0.78
N ARG A 177 -1.34 8.72 1.60
CA ARG A 177 -2.62 9.37 1.27
C ARG A 177 -2.51 10.35 0.09
N ASP A 178 -1.31 10.81 -0.22
CA ASP A 178 -0.97 11.67 -1.35
C ASP A 178 -0.68 10.89 -2.64
N GLY A 179 -0.82 9.56 -2.61
CA GLY A 179 -0.56 8.69 -3.74
C GLY A 179 0.92 8.43 -4.04
N ARG A 180 1.83 8.80 -3.15
CA ARG A 180 3.27 8.58 -3.34
C ARG A 180 3.75 7.31 -2.66
N VAL A 181 4.74 6.67 -3.25
CA VAL A 181 5.38 5.47 -2.70
C VAL A 181 6.40 5.89 -1.65
N TYR A 182 6.18 5.51 -0.40
CA TYR A 182 7.05 5.81 0.74
C TYR A 182 8.00 4.67 1.09
N ALA A 183 7.60 3.43 0.83
CA ALA A 183 8.46 2.27 1.03
C ALA A 183 8.22 1.20 -0.04
N LYS A 184 9.26 0.42 -0.33
CA LYS A 184 9.23 -0.80 -1.15
C LYS A 184 9.96 -1.89 -0.39
N HIS A 185 9.26 -2.94 -0.03
CA HIS A 185 9.81 -4.13 0.60
C HIS A 185 9.92 -5.25 -0.43
N VAL A 186 11.08 -5.87 -0.51
CA VAL A 186 11.33 -7.04 -1.39
C VAL A 186 11.66 -8.24 -0.50
N GLY A 187 10.83 -9.27 -0.57
CA GLY A 187 10.83 -10.38 0.38
C GLY A 187 9.96 -10.09 1.59
N ALA A 188 9.75 -11.13 2.41
CA ALA A 188 8.94 -11.02 3.62
C ALA A 188 9.52 -10.00 4.60
N THR A 189 8.68 -9.13 5.12
CA THR A 189 9.05 -8.06 6.04
C THR A 189 8.62 -8.41 7.47
N ASP A 190 9.43 -8.00 8.46
CA ASP A 190 9.03 -8.13 9.86
C ASP A 190 7.68 -7.42 10.10
N PRO A 191 6.66 -8.14 10.61
CA PRO A 191 5.32 -7.57 10.81
C PRO A 191 5.30 -6.33 11.70
N ALA A 192 6.21 -6.23 12.70
CA ALA A 192 6.27 -5.08 13.59
C ALA A 192 6.82 -3.85 12.87
N VAL A 193 7.81 -4.03 11.99
CA VAL A 193 8.38 -2.95 11.16
C VAL A 193 7.32 -2.46 10.19
N PHE A 194 6.67 -3.37 9.47
CA PHE A 194 5.62 -3.03 8.51
C PHE A 194 4.44 -2.29 9.17
N GLU A 195 3.97 -2.78 10.33
CA GLU A 195 2.92 -2.12 11.10
C GLU A 195 3.34 -0.71 11.58
N ALA A 196 4.59 -0.52 12.00
CA ALA A 196 5.09 0.79 12.42
C ALA A 196 5.06 1.81 11.26
N GLU A 197 5.46 1.41 10.07
CA GLU A 197 5.42 2.25 8.86
C GLU A 197 3.98 2.59 8.46
N VAL A 198 3.06 1.63 8.50
CA VAL A 198 1.63 1.87 8.28
C VAL A 198 1.09 2.91 9.27
N LYS A 199 1.43 2.79 10.56
CA LYS A 199 1.03 3.77 11.58
C LYS A 199 1.60 5.17 11.32
N GLN A 200 2.86 5.27 10.87
CA GLN A 200 3.48 6.55 10.52
C GLN A 200 2.71 7.24 9.38
N LEU A 201 2.39 6.49 8.32
CA LEU A 201 1.62 7.03 7.20
C LEU A 201 0.17 7.39 7.60
N LEU A 202 -0.45 6.61 8.49
CA LEU A 202 -1.78 6.91 9.01
C LEU A 202 -1.81 8.16 9.89
N ALA A 203 -0.72 8.47 10.59
CA ALA A 203 -0.59 9.68 11.42
C ALA A 203 -0.52 10.97 10.58
N VAL A 204 -0.13 10.88 9.31
CA VAL A 204 -0.25 11.98 8.36
C VAL A 204 -1.74 12.17 8.06
N GLY A 205 -2.31 13.31 8.49
CA GLY A 205 -3.75 13.54 8.48
C GLY A 205 -4.38 13.50 7.07
N PRO A 206 -5.71 13.29 6.98
CA PRO A 206 -6.43 13.17 5.70
C PRO A 206 -6.44 14.46 4.86
N GLU A 207 -6.01 15.59 5.43
CA GLU A 207 -5.89 16.89 4.75
C GLU A 207 -4.60 17.04 3.92
N ALA A 208 -3.70 16.03 3.91
CA ALA A 208 -2.66 15.98 2.89
C ALA A 208 -3.38 15.96 1.54
N GLU A 209 -3.29 17.05 0.79
CA GLU A 209 -3.89 17.15 -0.54
C GLU A 209 -3.47 15.92 -1.33
N ALA A 210 -4.40 14.97 -1.50
CA ALA A 210 -4.22 13.86 -2.39
C ALA A 210 -4.05 14.45 -3.79
N LYS A 211 -2.80 14.65 -4.22
CA LYS A 211 -2.53 14.98 -5.61
C LYS A 211 -3.11 13.83 -6.40
N SER A 212 -4.05 14.18 -7.28
CA SER A 212 -4.77 13.24 -8.12
C SER A 212 -3.82 12.23 -8.75
N PHE A 213 -4.10 10.94 -8.60
CA PHE A 213 -3.40 9.85 -9.29
C PHE A 213 -3.36 10.06 -10.82
N HIS A 214 -4.23 10.93 -11.34
CA HIS A 214 -4.31 11.28 -12.77
C HIS A 214 -3.07 12.00 -13.33
N GLN A 215 -2.16 12.52 -12.50
CA GLN A 215 -0.95 13.21 -12.97
C GLN A 215 0.27 12.29 -13.14
N ALA A 216 0.20 11.05 -12.75
CA ALA A 216 1.33 10.11 -12.76
C ALA A 216 1.50 9.32 -14.07
N GLY A 217 1.02 9.82 -15.21
CA GLY A 217 1.51 9.43 -16.56
C GLY A 217 1.07 8.09 -16.97
N ARG A 218 0.81 7.00 -16.75
CA ARG A 218 0.26 5.81 -17.43
C ARG A 218 -0.74 5.06 -16.56
N ILE A 219 -2.00 5.13 -16.96
CA ILE A 219 -3.05 4.29 -16.38
C ILE A 219 -2.87 2.89 -17.00
N TYR A 220 -2.65 1.88 -16.18
CA TYR A 220 -2.83 0.50 -16.56
C TYR A 220 -4.32 0.17 -16.43
N GLU A 221 -5.01 0.02 -17.55
CA GLU A 221 -6.41 -0.39 -17.62
C GLU A 221 -6.45 -1.79 -18.25
N ASP A 222 -7.04 -2.75 -17.55
CA ASP A 222 -7.09 -4.16 -17.94
C ASP A 222 -7.91 -4.37 -19.23
N ASP A 223 -8.98 -3.60 -19.39
CA ASP A 223 -9.89 -3.60 -20.53
C ASP A 223 -9.38 -2.80 -21.75
N LYS A 224 -8.34 -1.96 -21.55
CA LYS A 224 -7.59 -1.26 -22.59
C LYS A 224 -6.15 -1.75 -22.70
N VAL A 225 -5.83 -2.86 -22.09
CA VAL A 225 -4.77 -3.67 -22.63
C VAL A 225 -5.28 -4.06 -24.01
N GLU A 226 -5.00 -3.24 -25.01
CA GLU A 226 -4.59 -3.86 -26.25
C GLU A 226 -3.54 -4.84 -25.75
N LEU A 227 -3.95 -6.04 -25.44
CA LEU A 227 -3.13 -7.23 -25.45
C LEU A 227 -2.32 -7.00 -26.68
N GLY A 228 -1.09 -6.44 -26.50
CA GLY A 228 -0.27 -6.11 -27.62
C GLY A 228 -0.35 -7.34 -28.46
N ASP A 229 -0.98 -7.19 -29.58
CA ASP A 229 -1.46 -8.19 -30.51
C ASP A 229 -1.34 -9.61 -29.94
N PRO A 230 -2.40 -10.47 -29.85
CA PRO A 230 -2.27 -11.86 -29.36
C PRO A 230 -1.04 -12.56 -29.91
N ALA A 231 -0.56 -12.14 -31.09
CA ALA A 231 0.73 -12.47 -31.68
C ALA A 231 1.95 -12.18 -30.76
N VAL A 232 1.88 -11.25 -29.80
CA VAL A 232 3.00 -10.97 -28.86
C VAL A 232 2.92 -11.83 -27.61
N VAL A 233 1.72 -12.20 -27.17
CA VAL A 233 1.53 -13.11 -26.01
C VAL A 233 1.86 -14.54 -26.42
N ASP A 234 1.58 -14.91 -27.67
CA ASP A 234 1.85 -16.23 -28.27
C ASP A 234 3.13 -16.23 -29.12
N SER A 235 4.00 -15.22 -28.90
CA SER A 235 5.26 -15.15 -29.63
C SER A 235 6.15 -16.33 -29.24
N GLU A 236 6.73 -16.99 -30.21
CA GLU A 236 7.73 -18.04 -30.05
C GLU A 236 8.93 -17.61 -29.18
N VAL A 237 9.03 -16.31 -28.90
CA VAL A 237 9.93 -15.68 -27.93
C VAL A 237 9.13 -14.83 -26.95
N PRO A 238 8.71 -15.39 -25.81
CA PRO A 238 7.84 -14.70 -24.87
C PRO A 238 8.31 -13.30 -24.44
N GLY A 239 7.42 -12.30 -24.56
CA GLY A 239 7.69 -10.91 -24.16
C GLY A 239 8.57 -10.10 -25.13
N ILE A 240 8.75 -10.60 -26.37
CA ILE A 240 9.46 -9.92 -27.45
C ILE A 240 8.51 -9.75 -28.65
N ASP A 241 8.31 -8.52 -29.08
CA ASP A 241 7.48 -8.19 -30.23
C ASP A 241 8.20 -8.53 -31.54
N LEU A 242 7.78 -9.62 -32.18
CA LEU A 242 8.32 -10.07 -33.46
C LEU A 242 7.44 -9.69 -34.66
N THR A 243 6.43 -8.82 -34.47
CA THR A 243 5.48 -8.42 -35.55
C THR A 243 6.18 -7.71 -36.71
N LYS A 244 7.30 -7.04 -36.42
CA LYS A 244 8.11 -6.33 -37.41
C LYS A 244 9.03 -7.24 -38.22
N LEU A 245 9.03 -8.54 -37.98
CA LEU A 245 9.85 -9.51 -38.66
C LEU A 245 9.00 -10.39 -39.63
N THR A 246 9.53 -10.66 -40.80
CA THR A 246 8.98 -11.71 -41.70
C THR A 246 9.17 -13.09 -41.07
N LYS A 247 8.48 -14.11 -41.58
CA LYS A 247 8.59 -15.50 -41.10
C LYS A 247 10.06 -15.98 -41.11
N ASP A 248 10.80 -15.73 -42.18
CA ASP A 248 12.20 -16.13 -42.30
C ASP A 248 13.13 -15.35 -41.36
N GLN A 249 12.80 -14.08 -41.14
CA GLN A 249 13.52 -13.26 -40.16
C GLN A 249 13.27 -13.73 -38.74
N LYS A 250 12.05 -14.17 -38.38
CA LYS A 250 11.73 -14.77 -37.06
C LYS A 250 12.57 -16.01 -36.81
N GLU A 251 12.62 -16.92 -37.78
CA GLU A 251 13.44 -18.13 -37.65
C GLU A 251 14.93 -17.82 -37.52
N THR A 252 15.44 -16.86 -38.28
CA THR A 252 16.83 -16.42 -38.19
C THR A 252 17.12 -15.77 -36.83
N PHE A 253 16.18 -14.97 -36.32
CA PHE A 253 16.31 -14.33 -35.02
C PHE A 253 16.28 -15.35 -33.88
N LYS A 254 15.39 -16.35 -33.91
CA LYS A 254 15.37 -17.44 -32.93
C LYS A 254 16.70 -18.20 -32.88
N LYS A 255 17.25 -18.59 -34.04
CA LYS A 255 18.58 -19.21 -34.09
C LYS A 255 19.67 -18.36 -33.50
N LYS A 256 19.59 -17.02 -33.69
CA LYS A 256 20.52 -16.08 -33.06
C LYS A 256 20.40 -16.10 -31.53
N LEU A 257 19.18 -16.16 -30.98
CA LEU A 257 18.96 -16.26 -29.52
C LEU A 257 19.39 -17.63 -28.97
N GLU A 258 19.22 -18.71 -29.71
CA GLU A 258 19.70 -20.05 -29.36
C GLU A 258 21.24 -20.11 -29.25
N SER A 259 21.93 -19.39 -30.10
CA SER A 259 23.41 -19.36 -30.09
C SER A 259 24.00 -18.50 -28.94
N GLN A 260 23.19 -17.76 -28.20
CA GLN A 260 23.63 -16.88 -27.14
C GLN A 260 23.31 -17.44 -25.76
N GLN A 261 24.30 -17.34 -24.86
CA GLN A 261 24.13 -17.73 -23.46
C GLN A 261 23.41 -16.64 -22.67
N CYS A 262 22.42 -16.99 -21.87
CA CYS A 262 21.81 -16.06 -20.94
C CYS A 262 22.74 -15.79 -19.76
N THR A 263 22.95 -14.52 -19.43
CA THR A 263 23.84 -14.08 -18.34
C THR A 263 23.13 -14.00 -16.98
N CYS A 264 21.90 -14.49 -16.84
CA CYS A 264 21.17 -14.48 -15.59
C CYS A 264 21.63 -15.53 -14.56
N GLY A 265 22.58 -16.40 -14.92
CA GLY A 265 23.06 -17.48 -14.07
C GLY A 265 22.28 -18.81 -14.22
N CYS A 266 21.27 -18.86 -15.08
CA CYS A 266 20.45 -20.08 -15.31
C CYS A 266 21.14 -21.17 -16.15
N ASN A 267 22.34 -20.91 -16.68
CA ASN A 267 23.11 -21.80 -17.55
C ASN A 267 22.37 -22.31 -18.80
N ARG A 268 21.47 -21.50 -19.35
CA ARG A 268 20.65 -21.78 -20.56
C ARG A 268 20.97 -20.80 -21.67
N ASN A 269 20.68 -21.18 -22.91
CA ASN A 269 20.70 -20.20 -23.99
C ASN A 269 19.57 -19.18 -23.83
N LEU A 270 19.67 -18.07 -24.55
CA LEU A 270 18.78 -16.93 -24.36
C LEU A 270 17.34 -17.26 -24.78
N LEU A 271 17.12 -18.06 -25.83
CA LEU A 271 15.79 -18.49 -26.24
C LEU A 271 15.14 -19.39 -25.20
N ASN A 272 15.82 -20.44 -24.74
CA ASN A 272 15.30 -21.37 -23.74
C ASN A 272 15.04 -20.64 -22.40
N CYS A 273 15.92 -19.72 -22.01
CA CYS A 273 15.68 -18.89 -20.82
C CYS A 273 14.39 -18.07 -20.96
N ARG A 274 14.07 -17.52 -22.15
CA ARG A 274 12.82 -16.78 -22.38
C ARG A 274 11.58 -17.69 -22.40
N GLN A 275 11.70 -18.91 -22.88
CA GLN A 275 10.59 -19.87 -22.96
C GLN A 275 10.27 -20.47 -21.58
N ASP A 276 11.31 -20.83 -20.82
CA ASP A 276 11.17 -21.50 -19.52
C ASP A 276 10.95 -20.55 -18.35
N ASP A 277 11.54 -19.34 -18.41
CA ASP A 277 11.40 -18.29 -17.41
C ASP A 277 10.99 -16.96 -18.06
N ARG A 278 9.70 -16.80 -18.25
CA ARG A 278 9.10 -15.60 -18.83
C ARG A 278 9.31 -14.36 -17.96
N SER A 279 9.55 -14.54 -16.68
CA SER A 279 9.77 -13.46 -15.70
C SER A 279 11.20 -12.92 -15.69
N CYS A 280 12.18 -13.67 -16.21
CA CYS A 280 13.59 -13.27 -16.18
C CYS A 280 13.83 -11.94 -16.91
N SER A 281 14.08 -10.88 -16.13
CA SER A 281 14.32 -9.52 -16.64
C SER A 281 15.61 -9.42 -17.44
N VAL A 282 16.63 -10.23 -17.06
CA VAL A 282 17.93 -10.26 -17.75
C VAL A 282 17.77 -10.81 -19.17
N SER A 283 17.12 -11.96 -19.31
CA SER A 283 16.90 -12.58 -20.64
C SER A 283 16.00 -11.71 -21.52
N ARG A 284 14.99 -11.03 -20.92
CA ARG A 284 14.11 -10.12 -21.67
C ARG A 284 14.88 -8.92 -22.21
N LYS A 285 15.71 -8.28 -21.37
CA LYS A 285 16.51 -7.16 -21.79
C LYS A 285 17.49 -7.56 -22.91
N LEU A 286 18.23 -8.65 -22.73
CA LEU A 286 19.15 -9.16 -23.74
C LEU A 286 18.44 -9.47 -25.06
N ALA A 287 17.26 -10.12 -25.02
CA ALA A 287 16.52 -10.43 -26.23
C ALA A 287 15.98 -9.19 -26.95
N LYS A 288 15.55 -8.15 -26.20
CA LYS A 288 15.18 -6.84 -26.78
C LYS A 288 16.37 -6.16 -27.46
N ASP A 289 17.50 -6.10 -26.78
CA ASP A 289 18.73 -5.51 -27.32
C ASP A 289 19.17 -6.23 -28.61
N GLN A 290 19.04 -7.57 -28.64
CA GLN A 290 19.33 -8.37 -29.83
C GLN A 290 18.32 -8.12 -30.95
N LEU A 291 17.05 -7.92 -30.67
CA LEU A 291 16.03 -7.57 -31.66
C LEU A 291 16.32 -6.20 -32.28
N GLU A 292 16.64 -5.21 -31.47
CA GLU A 292 16.99 -3.88 -31.97
C GLU A 292 18.22 -3.92 -32.87
N ALA A 293 19.26 -4.67 -32.47
CA ALA A 293 20.45 -4.87 -33.29
C ALA A 293 20.12 -5.60 -34.62
N PHE A 294 19.26 -6.63 -34.55
CA PHE A 294 18.81 -7.39 -35.72
C PHE A 294 18.02 -6.52 -36.70
N LEU A 295 17.11 -5.67 -36.18
CA LEU A 295 16.34 -4.73 -37.00
C LEU A 295 17.19 -3.65 -37.65
N LYS A 296 18.25 -3.21 -36.98
CA LYS A 296 19.22 -2.26 -37.56
C LYS A 296 20.04 -2.90 -38.70
N GLU A 297 20.36 -4.19 -38.57
CA GLU A 297 21.13 -4.95 -39.58
C GLU A 297 20.29 -5.35 -40.80
N LYS A 298 19.09 -5.89 -40.56
CA LYS A 298 18.24 -6.50 -41.62
C LYS A 298 17.11 -5.61 -42.09
N GLY A 299 16.80 -4.53 -41.38
CA GLY A 299 15.60 -3.71 -41.58
C GLY A 299 14.31 -4.39 -41.09
N PRO A 300 13.23 -3.62 -40.89
CA PRO A 300 11.91 -4.19 -40.60
C PRO A 300 11.40 -4.93 -41.84
N GLY A 301 10.80 -6.10 -41.60
CA GLY A 301 10.17 -6.87 -42.68
C GLY A 301 9.01 -6.07 -43.29
N THR A 302 9.10 -5.78 -44.59
CA THR A 302 7.98 -5.17 -45.31
C THR A 302 6.92 -6.28 -45.47
N GLY A 303 5.86 -6.23 -44.60
CA GLY A 303 4.76 -7.17 -44.61
C GLY A 303 3.98 -7.13 -45.95
N LYS A 304 4.34 -8.04 -46.85
CA LYS A 304 3.58 -8.36 -48.06
C LYS A 304 3.10 -9.80 -48.08
N ASP A 305 2.90 -10.43 -46.93
CA ASP A 305 2.36 -11.80 -46.84
C ASP A 305 1.15 -11.92 -45.88
N ALA A 306 0.30 -10.89 -45.82
CA ALA A 306 -1.06 -11.00 -45.32
C ALA A 306 -1.90 -11.59 -46.46
N GLY A 307 -1.95 -12.93 -46.54
CA GLY A 307 -2.55 -13.70 -47.60
C GLY A 307 -4.01 -13.36 -47.85
N THR A 308 -4.25 -12.83 -49.01
CA THR A 308 -5.48 -13.00 -49.78
C THR A 308 -5.67 -14.49 -50.03
N ASN A 309 -6.60 -15.13 -49.33
CA ASN A 309 -7.34 -16.31 -49.83
C ASN A 309 -8.71 -16.34 -49.11
N ILE A 310 -9.61 -15.53 -49.67
CA ILE A 310 -11.05 -15.80 -49.58
C ILE A 310 -11.43 -16.38 -50.95
N LYS A 311 -11.69 -17.67 -50.99
CA LYS A 311 -12.62 -18.31 -51.91
C LYS A 311 -13.43 -19.33 -51.16
#